data_46522c0f9cd8704712c766bafe2a09d4
#
_entry.id   46522c0f9cd8704712c766bafe2a09d4
#
_cell.length_a   1.000
_cell.length_b   1.000
_cell.length_c   1.000
_cell.angle_alpha   90.00
_cell.angle_beta   90.00
_cell.angle_gamma   90.00
#
_symmetry.space_group_name_H-M   'P 1'
#
loop_
_entity.id
_entity.type
_entity.pdbx_description
1 polymer ?
#
loop_
_entity_poly.entity_id
_entity_poly.type
_entity_poly.pdbx_seq_one_letter_code
_entity_poly.pdbx_strand_id
1 'polypeptide(L)' 'MLPEGGLDLKDHLADIEVGLIRQALDVTGGVVAHAAKLLRMQRTTLVEKLRKYGLQASMQA' A
#
# COMPACT_ATOMS: atom_id res chain seq x y z
N MET A 1 -13.97 -0.92 18.81
CA MET A 1 -15.42 -0.73 18.74
C MET A 1 -15.88 -0.44 17.34
N LEU A 2 -16.96 -1.07 16.92
CA LEU A 2 -17.46 -0.87 15.57
C LEU A 2 -18.31 0.37 15.48
N PRO A 3 -18.23 1.09 14.36
CA PRO A 3 -19.10 2.24 14.16
C PRO A 3 -20.55 1.78 13.99
N GLU A 4 -21.43 2.74 14.08
CA GLU A 4 -22.86 2.44 14.08
C GLU A 4 -23.31 1.68 12.84
N GLY A 5 -22.82 2.02 11.70
CA GLY A 5 -23.15 1.33 10.46
C GLY A 5 -22.36 0.07 10.24
N GLY A 6 -21.57 -0.34 11.23
CA GLY A 6 -20.69 -1.46 11.07
C GLY A 6 -19.37 -1.01 10.44
N LEU A 7 -18.39 -1.89 10.49
CA LEU A 7 -17.10 -1.60 9.92
C LEU A 7 -16.91 -2.46 8.67
N ASP A 8 -16.58 -1.82 7.56
CA ASP A 8 -16.21 -2.56 6.37
C ASP A 8 -14.77 -3.02 6.54
N LEU A 9 -14.60 -4.27 6.89
CA LEU A 9 -13.29 -4.83 7.16
C LEU A 9 -12.35 -4.67 5.97
N LYS A 10 -12.89 -4.82 4.78
CA LYS A 10 -12.10 -4.67 3.56
C LYS A 10 -11.51 -3.28 3.44
N ASP A 11 -12.33 -2.27 3.64
CA ASP A 11 -11.88 -0.89 3.55
C ASP A 11 -10.87 -0.57 4.64
N HIS A 12 -11.11 -1.09 5.83
CA HIS A 12 -10.21 -0.87 6.94
C HIS A 12 -8.83 -1.47 6.67
N LEU A 13 -8.82 -2.70 6.16
CA LEU A 13 -7.57 -3.36 5.81
C LEU A 13 -6.86 -2.64 4.67
N ALA A 14 -7.63 -2.13 3.72
CA ALA A 14 -7.05 -1.38 2.62
C ALA A 14 -6.37 -0.10 3.12
N ASP A 15 -6.97 0.57 4.08
CA ASP A 15 -6.38 1.77 4.65
C ASP A 15 -5.06 1.46 5.33
N ILE A 16 -5.01 0.40 6.09
CA ILE A 16 -3.78 -0.02 6.76
C ILE A 16 -2.73 -0.38 5.71
N GLU A 17 -3.14 -1.10 4.69
CA GLU A 17 -2.23 -1.52 3.63
C GLU A 17 -1.63 -0.32 2.90
N VAL A 18 -2.47 0.64 2.55
CA VAL A 18 -2.01 1.85 1.88
C VAL A 18 -0.99 2.60 2.75
N GLY A 19 -1.28 2.70 4.04
CA GLY A 19 -0.37 3.36 4.95
C GLY A 19 0.98 2.70 5.01
N LEU A 20 1.01 1.37 5.06
CA LEU A 20 2.26 0.62 5.10
C LEU A 20 3.02 0.75 3.79
N ILE A 21 2.31 0.70 2.67
CA ILE A 21 2.94 0.86 1.37
C ILE A 21 3.59 2.23 1.23
N ARG A 22 2.87 3.27 1.62
CA ARG A 22 3.41 4.62 1.56
C ARG A 22 4.64 4.76 2.43
N GLN A 23 4.59 4.20 3.62
CA GLN A 23 5.71 4.25 4.53
C GLN A 23 6.93 3.54 3.95
N ALA A 24 6.72 2.36 3.37
CA ALA A 24 7.80 1.61 2.76
C ALA A 24 8.41 2.36 1.59
N LEU A 25 7.57 3.00 0.78
CA LEU A 25 8.06 3.78 -0.34
C LEU A 25 8.83 4.99 0.12
N ASP A 26 8.37 5.64 1.18
CA ASP A 26 9.05 6.80 1.74
C ASP A 26 10.44 6.44 2.24
N VAL A 27 10.54 5.33 2.96
CA VAL A 27 11.81 4.88 3.52
C VAL A 27 12.80 4.48 2.42
N THR A 28 12.30 3.96 1.31
CA THR A 28 13.15 3.49 0.23
C THR A 28 13.36 4.51 -0.88
N GLY A 29 12.85 5.72 -0.69
CA GLY A 29 13.00 6.76 -1.70
C GLY A 29 12.19 6.51 -2.95
N GLY A 30 11.11 5.76 -2.86
CA GLY A 30 10.25 5.48 -4.00
C GLY A 30 10.65 4.28 -4.82
N VAL A 31 11.60 3.49 -4.37
CA VAL A 31 12.05 2.32 -5.11
C VAL A 31 11.12 1.16 -4.83
N VAL A 32 10.32 0.80 -5.83
CA VAL A 32 9.28 -0.22 -5.67
C VAL A 32 9.87 -1.56 -5.25
N ALA A 33 10.95 -1.97 -5.87
CA ALA A 33 11.56 -3.26 -5.55
C ALA A 33 11.97 -3.34 -4.09
N HIS A 34 12.54 -2.27 -3.56
CA HIS A 34 12.96 -2.23 -2.17
C HIS A 34 11.77 -2.18 -1.24
N ALA A 35 10.74 -1.41 -1.60
CA ALA A 35 9.53 -1.34 -0.80
C ALA A 35 8.86 -2.71 -0.72
N ALA A 36 8.81 -3.43 -1.83
CA ALA A 36 8.24 -4.76 -1.85
C ALA A 36 9.00 -5.69 -0.91
N LYS A 37 10.32 -5.59 -0.89
CA LYS A 37 11.12 -6.39 0.02
C LYS A 37 10.80 -6.08 1.47
N LEU A 38 10.69 -4.80 1.80
CA LEU A 38 10.34 -4.40 3.16
C LEU A 38 8.99 -4.96 3.59
N LEU A 39 8.06 -5.01 2.65
CA LEU A 39 6.71 -5.49 2.92
C LEU A 39 6.59 -7.00 2.76
N ARG A 40 7.68 -7.66 2.40
CA ARG A 40 7.73 -9.10 2.19
C ARG A 40 6.71 -9.56 1.17
N MET A 41 6.67 -8.85 0.05
CA MET A 41 5.77 -9.20 -1.03
C MET A 41 6.55 -9.11 -2.35
N GLN A 42 5.97 -9.70 -3.38
CA GLN A 42 6.59 -9.66 -4.68
C GLN A 42 6.41 -8.28 -5.31
N ARG A 43 7.38 -7.86 -6.10
CA ARG A 43 7.31 -6.58 -6.78
C ARG A 43 6.06 -6.46 -7.63
N THR A 44 5.71 -7.54 -8.33
CA THR A 44 4.52 -7.54 -9.18
C THR A 44 3.26 -7.27 -8.37
N THR A 45 3.16 -7.93 -7.21
CA THR A 45 2.02 -7.75 -6.33
C THR A 45 1.93 -6.31 -5.86
N LEU A 46 3.08 -5.73 -5.49
CA LEU A 46 3.08 -4.36 -5.04
C LEU A 46 2.66 -3.40 -6.14
N VAL A 47 3.15 -3.62 -7.36
CA VAL A 47 2.76 -2.79 -8.51
C VAL A 47 1.26 -2.83 -8.71
N GLU A 48 0.66 -4.02 -8.61
CA GLU A 48 -0.78 -4.16 -8.78
C GLU A 48 -1.54 -3.38 -7.71
N LYS A 49 -1.04 -3.44 -6.46
CA LYS A 49 -1.68 -2.70 -5.38
C LYS A 49 -1.55 -1.20 -5.56
N LEU A 50 -0.42 -0.76 -6.05
CA LEU A 50 -0.23 0.66 -6.34
C LEU A 50 -1.23 1.16 -7.35
N ARG A 51 -1.49 0.37 -8.38
CA ARG A 51 -2.50 0.72 -9.38
C ARG A 51 -3.89 0.74 -8.75
N LYS A 52 -4.18 -0.28 -7.96
CA LYS A 52 -5.49 -0.42 -7.36
C LYS A 52 -5.81 0.77 -6.47
N TYR A 53 -4.84 1.25 -5.73
CA TYR A 53 -5.05 2.34 -4.78
C TYR A 53 -4.70 3.71 -5.35
N GLY A 54 -4.31 3.75 -6.61
CA GLY A 54 -4.00 5.03 -7.24
C GLY A 54 -2.73 5.67 -6.74
N LEU A 55 -1.80 4.88 -6.23
CA LEU A 55 -0.53 5.39 -5.71
C LEU A 55 0.56 5.41 -6.75
N GLN A 56 0.30 4.85 -7.91
CA GLN A 56 1.33 4.68 -8.93
C GLN A 56 1.89 6.00 -9.44
N ALA A 57 1.07 7.01 -9.47
CA ALA A 57 1.50 8.30 -9.98
C ALA A 57 2.68 8.86 -9.20
N SER A 58 2.71 8.61 -7.89
CA SER A 58 3.80 9.10 -7.06
C SER A 58 5.07 8.29 -7.24
N MET A 59 5.00 7.23 -8.02
CA MET A 59 6.12 6.35 -8.29
C MET A 59 6.75 6.62 -9.63
N GLN A 60 6.26 7.57 -10.33
CA GLN A 60 6.82 7.94 -11.62
C GLN A 60 8.20 8.46 -11.39
N ALA A 61 9.14 7.70 -11.60
CA ALA A 61 10.51 8.15 -11.39
C ALA A 61 11.17 8.28 -12.72
#